data_679993e550c6b46558fb6c5f5643d9ff
#
_entry.id   679993e550c6b46558fb6c5f5643d9ff
#
_cell.length_a   1.000
_cell.length_b   1.000
_cell.length_c   1.000
_cell.angle_alpha   90.00
_cell.angle_beta   90.00
_cell.angle_gamma   90.00
#
_symmetry.space_group_name_H-M   'P 1'
#
loop_
_entity.id
_entity.type
_entity.pdbx_description
1 polymer ?
#
loop_
_entity_poly.entity_id
_entity_poly.type
_entity_poly.pdbx_seq_one_letter_code
_entity_poly.pdbx_strand_id
1 'polypeptide(L)' 'PLINSESVWKSHALYLMGEYYFSKNQKQKAKEFYEKIIASENTNPDINKEVQKRLNRDFSE' A
#
# COMPACT_ATOMS: atom_id res chain seq x y z
N PRO A 1 -20.19 -7.68 14.49
CA PRO A 1 -19.34 -7.38 13.58
C PRO A 1 -18.15 -6.81 14.07
N LEU A 2 -17.28 -7.62 14.24
CA LEU A 2 -16.16 -7.25 14.63
C LEU A 2 -15.42 -6.82 13.58
N ILE A 3 -15.33 -5.65 13.28
CA ILE A 3 -14.53 -5.17 12.31
C ILE A 3 -13.17 -5.17 12.76
N ASN A 4 -12.36 -5.78 12.00
CA ASN A 4 -11.00 -5.81 12.29
C ASN A 4 -10.43 -4.48 11.91
N SER A 5 -10.67 -3.50 12.69
CA SER A 5 -10.22 -2.16 12.36
C SER A 5 -8.70 -2.09 12.36
N GLU A 6 -8.05 -3.03 13.00
CA GLU A 6 -6.61 -3.05 12.97
C GLU A 6 -6.06 -3.29 11.57
N SER A 7 -6.68 -4.21 10.84
CA SER A 7 -6.23 -4.49 9.48
C SER A 7 -6.43 -3.29 8.57
N VAL A 8 -7.60 -2.67 8.69
CA VAL A 8 -7.89 -1.51 7.87
C VAL A 8 -6.92 -0.38 8.19
N TRP A 9 -6.68 -0.17 9.47
CA TRP A 9 -5.77 0.86 9.90
C TRP A 9 -4.36 0.59 9.40
N LYS A 10 -3.94 -0.66 9.45
CA LYS A 10 -2.59 -1.02 9.02
C LYS A 10 -2.42 -0.80 7.53
N SER A 11 -3.41 -1.19 6.75
CA SER A 11 -3.32 -1.00 5.31
C SER A 11 -3.19 0.48 4.97
N HIS A 12 -3.99 1.29 5.63
CA HIS A 12 -3.93 2.73 5.39
C HIS A 12 -2.58 3.29 5.80
N ALA A 13 -2.05 2.85 6.93
CA ALA A 13 -0.76 3.33 7.40
C ALA A 13 0.35 2.93 6.44
N LEU A 14 0.31 1.70 5.94
CA LEU A 14 1.31 1.25 4.99
C LEU A 14 1.23 2.05 3.70
N TYR A 15 0.03 2.37 3.28
CA TYR A 15 -0.16 3.16 2.07
C TYR A 15 0.46 4.55 2.24
N LEU A 16 0.22 5.18 3.38
CA LEU A 16 0.80 6.49 3.65
C LEU A 16 2.32 6.43 3.72
N MET A 17 2.84 5.37 4.32
CA MET A 17 4.29 5.21 4.39
C MET A 17 4.87 5.04 2.99
N GLY A 18 4.19 4.28 2.15
CA GLY A 18 4.65 4.13 0.78
C GLY A 18 4.68 5.45 0.05
N GLU A 19 3.64 6.25 0.24
CA GLU A 19 3.60 7.56 -0.39
C GLU A 19 4.70 8.47 0.14
N TYR A 20 4.95 8.38 1.43
CA TYR A 20 6.00 9.19 2.05
C TYR A 20 7.36 8.87 1.42
N TYR A 21 7.69 7.60 1.33
CA TYR A 21 8.97 7.22 0.77
C TYR A 21 9.05 7.51 -0.73
N PHE A 22 7.94 7.40 -1.42
CA PHE A 22 7.92 7.75 -2.84
C PHE A 22 8.20 9.24 -3.01
N SER A 23 7.64 10.05 -2.13
CA SER A 23 7.87 11.48 -2.17
C SER A 23 9.33 11.82 -1.85
N LYS A 24 9.98 10.98 -1.05
CA LYS A 24 11.38 11.19 -0.71
C LYS A 24 12.32 10.58 -1.74
N ASN A 25 11.78 10.18 -2.88
CA ASN A 25 12.59 9.60 -3.93
C ASN A 25 13.18 8.24 -3.54
N GLN A 26 12.54 7.54 -2.63
CA GLN A 26 12.97 6.21 -2.24
C GLN A 26 11.97 5.20 -2.79
N LYS A 27 12.00 5.03 -4.09
CA LYS A 27 10.99 4.21 -4.75
C LYS A 27 11.05 2.76 -4.30
N GLN A 28 12.23 2.27 -4.02
CA GLN A 28 12.36 0.88 -3.60
C GLN A 28 11.61 0.62 -2.32
N LYS A 29 11.76 1.51 -1.35
CA LYS A 29 11.05 1.35 -0.09
C LYS A 29 9.55 1.52 -0.28
N ALA A 30 9.16 2.49 -1.08
CA ALA A 30 7.75 2.69 -1.36
C ALA A 30 7.14 1.43 -1.97
N LYS A 31 7.85 0.81 -2.89
CA LYS A 31 7.37 -0.40 -3.52
C LYS A 31 7.21 -1.51 -2.49
N GLU A 32 8.13 -1.63 -1.56
CA GLU A 32 8.05 -2.64 -0.52
C GLU A 32 6.77 -2.47 0.31
N PHE A 33 6.47 -1.25 0.68
CA PHE A 33 5.26 -1.00 1.46
C PHE A 33 4.01 -1.32 0.65
N TYR A 34 4.00 -0.94 -0.61
CA TYR A 34 2.87 -1.21 -1.47
C TYR A 34 2.68 -2.73 -1.65
N GLU A 35 3.76 -3.45 -1.80
CA GLU A 35 3.67 -4.89 -1.95
C GLU A 35 3.18 -5.56 -0.67
N LYS A 36 3.54 -5.01 0.46
CA LYS A 36 3.05 -5.54 1.73
C LYS A 36 1.53 -5.41 1.79
N ILE A 37 1.01 -4.30 1.29
CA ILE A 37 -0.43 -4.11 1.28
C ILE A 37 -1.10 -5.16 0.40
N ILE A 38 -0.55 -5.39 -0.78
CA ILE A 38 -1.14 -6.34 -1.70
C ILE A 38 -1.06 -7.76 -1.13
N ALA A 39 0.00 -8.06 -0.44
CA ALA A 39 0.18 -9.39 0.13
C ALA A 39 -0.76 -9.65 1.30
N SER A 40 -1.29 -8.62 1.90
CA SER A 40 -2.17 -8.79 3.04
C SER A 40 -3.54 -9.27 2.58
N GLU A 41 -4.05 -10.27 3.26
CA GLU A 41 -5.33 -10.81 2.88
C GLU A 41 -6.49 -9.95 3.33
N ASN A 42 -6.24 -9.14 4.34
CA ASN A 42 -7.30 -8.31 4.91
C ASN A 42 -7.22 -6.86 4.45
N THR A 43 -6.59 -6.64 3.33
CA THR A 43 -6.43 -5.28 2.85
C THR A 43 -7.74 -4.76 2.28
N ASN A 44 -7.98 -3.49 2.50
CA ASN A 44 -9.13 -2.84 1.91
C ASN A 44 -9.06 -2.95 0.39
N PRO A 45 -10.12 -3.43 -0.27
CA PRO A 45 -10.07 -3.59 -1.73
C PRO A 45 -9.79 -2.29 -2.48
N ASP A 46 -10.29 -1.18 -1.96
CA ASP A 46 -10.06 0.10 -2.62
C ASP A 46 -8.60 0.47 -2.56
N ILE A 47 -7.97 0.27 -1.40
CA ILE A 47 -6.57 0.57 -1.25
C ILE A 47 -5.74 -0.38 -2.12
N ASN A 48 -6.13 -1.64 -2.16
CA ASN A 48 -5.42 -2.61 -2.96
C ASN A 48 -5.44 -2.21 -4.45
N LYS A 49 -6.60 -1.82 -4.93
CA LYS A 49 -6.72 -1.38 -6.30
C LYS A 49 -5.83 -0.18 -6.59
N GLU A 50 -5.86 0.78 -5.69
CA GLU A 50 -5.07 1.99 -5.86
C GLU A 50 -3.58 1.67 -5.87
N VAL A 51 -3.16 0.79 -4.97
CA VAL A 51 -1.76 0.40 -4.89
C VAL A 51 -1.33 -0.32 -6.15
N GLN A 52 -2.17 -1.21 -6.66
CA GLN A 52 -1.84 -1.92 -7.88
C GLN A 52 -1.71 -0.98 -9.07
N LYS A 53 -2.57 0.03 -9.11
CA LYS A 53 -2.48 1.02 -10.16
C LYS A 53 -1.15 1.76 -10.08
N ARG A 54 -0.76 2.16 -8.88
CA ARG A 54 0.48 2.88 -8.69
C ARG A 54 1.68 2.02 -9.05
N LEU A 55 1.64 0.75 -8.66
CA LEU A 55 2.74 -0.14 -8.98
C LEU A 55 2.89 -0.31 -10.49
N ASN A 56 1.77 -0.42 -11.17
CA ASN A 56 1.81 -0.58 -12.62
C ASN A 56 2.29 0.68 -13.32
N ARG A 57 1.93 1.83 -12.78
CA ARG A 57 2.25 3.08 -13.45
C ARG A 57 3.61 3.63 -13.08
N ASP A 58 3.92 3.63 -11.78
CA ASP A 58 5.12 4.30 -11.30
C ASP A 58 6.31 3.36 -11.20
N PHE A 59 6.09 2.08 -11.06
CA PHE A 59 7.17 1.13 -10.88
C PHE A 59 7.29 0.13 -12.03
N SER A 60 6.42 0.24 -13.00
CA SER A 60 6.50 -0.65 -14.15
C SER A 60 7.59 -0.16 -15.07
N GLU A 61 8.41 -1.04 -15.46
CA GLU A 61 9.43 -0.69 -16.41
C GLU A 61 8.98 -0.97 -17.83
#